data_3636c46e911efd15c73ef67a7c5e7441
#
_entry.id   3636c46e911efd15c73ef67a7c5e7441
#
_cell.length_a   1.000
_cell.length_b   1.000
_cell.length_c   1.000
_cell.angle_alpha   90.00
_cell.angle_beta   90.00
_cell.angle_gamma   90.00
#
_symmetry.space_group_name_H-M   'P 1'
#
loop_
_entity.id
_entity.type
_entity.pdbx_description
1 polymer ?
#
loop_
_entity_poly.entity_id
_entity_poly.type
_entity_poly.pdbx_seq_one_letter_code
_entity_poly.pdbx_strand_id
1 'polypeptide(L)'
;MQVPPDPSAADMKRCFDLVIFDCDGVLIDSEVLSCQCLVELLRCHDVVLDLESAYTQFLGRSGVAIVDHYTGLGRSLPADFGAELQAAIRGSFARSLRAIPNVETLLRGLDITYCVASSSDLERIDFSLAVTGLRGLFEGRIFSADMVPEGKPAPDLFLHAAARMGARPERTLVIEDSVSGVQAAKAAGMRVWGFIGGSHYRFRNGRALLMAAGSDRVFERMVDFGQESADWGHDSIQR
;
A
#
# COMPACT_ATOMS: atom_id res chain seq x y z
N MET A 1 10.79 -16.43 -22.33
CA MET A 1 11.77 -15.36 -22.04
C MET A 1 12.00 -15.43 -20.52
N GLN A 2 13.19 -15.79 -20.06
CA GLN A 2 13.50 -15.91 -18.64
C GLN A 2 13.44 -14.51 -18.00
N VAL A 3 12.66 -14.35 -16.93
CA VAL A 3 12.68 -13.15 -16.10
C VAL A 3 14.09 -13.09 -15.48
N PRO A 4 14.84 -11.99 -15.63
CA PRO A 4 16.13 -11.86 -14.99
C PRO A 4 16.00 -11.98 -13.46
N PRO A 5 17.03 -12.50 -12.76
CA PRO A 5 17.00 -12.58 -11.30
C PRO A 5 16.82 -11.18 -10.68
N ASP A 6 16.20 -11.12 -9.52
CA ASP A 6 16.03 -9.85 -8.80
C ASP A 6 17.40 -9.28 -8.40
N PRO A 7 17.58 -7.96 -8.56
CA PRO A 7 18.84 -7.31 -8.24
C PRO A 7 19.14 -7.33 -6.74
N SER A 8 20.39 -7.58 -6.38
CA SER A 8 20.89 -7.32 -5.03
C SER A 8 20.80 -5.82 -4.70
N ALA A 9 20.93 -5.43 -3.43
CA ALA A 9 20.94 -4.01 -3.03
C ALA A 9 21.99 -3.19 -3.81
N ALA A 10 23.13 -3.79 -4.14
CA ALA A 10 24.18 -3.15 -4.94
C ALA A 10 23.81 -3.00 -6.43
N ASP A 11 22.92 -3.85 -6.92
CA ASP A 11 22.47 -3.85 -8.33
C ASP A 11 21.19 -3.03 -8.54
N MET A 12 20.50 -2.63 -7.48
CA MET A 12 19.24 -1.87 -7.55
C MET A 12 19.37 -0.62 -8.42
N LYS A 13 20.42 0.18 -8.25
CA LYS A 13 20.70 1.37 -9.08
C LYS A 13 20.94 1.06 -10.56
N ARG A 14 21.44 -0.13 -10.87
CA ARG A 14 21.62 -0.55 -12.26
C ARG A 14 20.30 -0.88 -12.93
N CYS A 15 19.32 -1.33 -12.15
CA CYS A 15 18.02 -1.77 -12.64
C CYS A 15 16.96 -0.67 -12.56
N PHE A 16 16.99 0.18 -11.53
CA PHE A 16 15.95 1.16 -11.26
C PHE A 16 16.51 2.57 -11.05
N ASP A 17 15.77 3.57 -11.50
CA ASP A 17 16.03 4.99 -11.28
C ASP A 17 15.13 5.54 -10.15
N LEU A 18 14.00 4.87 -9.88
CA LEU A 18 13.00 5.28 -8.90
C LEU A 18 12.41 4.07 -8.16
N VAL A 19 12.19 4.24 -6.86
CA VAL A 19 11.33 3.36 -6.06
C VAL A 19 10.11 4.14 -5.59
N ILE A 20 8.90 3.68 -5.93
CA ILE A 20 7.64 4.24 -5.46
C ILE A 20 7.13 3.34 -4.34
N PHE A 21 6.94 3.88 -3.15
CA PHE A 21 6.31 3.19 -2.03
C PHE A 21 4.83 3.54 -1.97
N ASP A 22 3.96 2.55 -1.80
CA ASP A 22 2.65 2.83 -1.24
C ASP A 22 2.79 3.32 0.20
N CYS A 23 1.73 3.93 0.74
CA CYS A 23 1.74 4.48 2.10
C CYS A 23 1.15 3.51 3.12
N ASP A 24 -0.15 3.22 2.99
CA ASP A 24 -0.94 2.43 3.92
C ASP A 24 -0.55 0.95 3.82
N GLY A 25 -0.15 0.32 4.92
CA GLY A 25 0.32 -1.07 4.92
C GLY A 25 1.75 -1.30 4.46
N VAL A 26 2.42 -0.31 3.83
CA VAL A 26 3.80 -0.38 3.36
C VAL A 26 4.74 0.50 4.19
N LEU A 27 4.48 1.80 4.28
CA LEU A 27 5.27 2.73 5.09
C LEU A 27 4.75 2.80 6.53
N ILE A 28 3.45 2.70 6.69
CA ILE A 28 2.73 2.83 7.96
C ILE A 28 1.79 1.63 8.18
N ASP A 29 1.63 1.20 9.42
CA ASP A 29 0.77 0.06 9.80
C ASP A 29 -0.65 0.56 10.14
N SER A 30 -1.36 1.06 9.14
CA SER A 30 -2.62 1.78 9.27
C SER A 30 -3.87 0.92 9.13
N GLU A 31 -3.79 -0.21 8.42
CA GLU A 31 -4.94 -0.95 7.93
C GLU A 31 -5.78 -1.57 9.07
N VAL A 32 -5.10 -2.15 10.08
CA VAL A 32 -5.78 -2.70 11.26
C VAL A 32 -6.53 -1.62 12.04
N LEU A 33 -5.89 -0.46 12.24
CA LEU A 33 -6.50 0.68 12.95
C LEU A 33 -7.71 1.21 12.19
N SER A 34 -7.62 1.32 10.86
CA SER A 34 -8.72 1.79 10.00
C SER A 34 -9.93 0.84 10.07
N CYS A 35 -9.68 -0.47 9.98
CA CYS A 35 -10.75 -1.47 10.08
C CYS A 35 -11.38 -1.51 11.49
N GLN A 36 -10.58 -1.34 12.55
CA GLN A 36 -11.12 -1.24 13.92
C GLN A 36 -12.05 -0.04 14.07
N CYS A 37 -11.65 1.14 13.59
CA CYS A 37 -12.51 2.33 13.58
C CYS A 37 -13.81 2.09 12.81
N LEU A 38 -13.75 1.43 11.65
CA LEU A 38 -14.92 1.09 10.86
C LEU A 38 -15.89 0.18 11.64
N VAL A 39 -15.38 -0.90 12.24
CA VAL A 39 -16.19 -1.84 13.03
C VAL A 39 -16.85 -1.14 14.20
N GLU A 40 -16.12 -0.31 14.93
CA GLU A 40 -16.65 0.46 16.06
C GLU A 40 -17.72 1.46 15.62
N LEU A 41 -17.49 2.19 14.55
CA LEU A 41 -18.45 3.18 14.04
C LEU A 41 -19.71 2.50 13.49
N LEU A 42 -19.59 1.41 12.74
CA LEU A 42 -20.74 0.64 12.25
C LEU A 42 -21.59 0.11 13.41
N ARG A 43 -20.98 -0.32 14.51
CA ARG A 43 -21.70 -0.75 15.70
C ARG A 43 -22.50 0.39 16.33
N CYS A 44 -22.02 1.62 16.30
CA CYS A 44 -22.80 2.79 16.76
C CYS A 44 -24.06 3.04 15.90
N HIS A 45 -24.12 2.49 14.69
CA HIS A 45 -25.25 2.57 13.76
C HIS A 45 -26.00 1.23 13.64
N ASP A 46 -25.96 0.38 14.68
CA ASP A 46 -26.62 -0.92 14.74
C ASP A 46 -26.22 -1.90 13.62
N VAL A 47 -25.02 -1.73 13.06
CA VAL A 47 -24.43 -2.64 12.08
C VAL A 47 -23.36 -3.47 12.76
N VAL A 48 -23.59 -4.79 12.85
CA VAL A 48 -22.61 -5.73 13.39
C VAL A 48 -21.75 -6.25 12.25
N LEU A 49 -20.46 -5.97 12.36
CA LEU A 49 -19.42 -6.48 11.45
C LEU A 49 -18.27 -6.96 12.33
N ASP A 50 -17.78 -8.17 12.11
CA ASP A 50 -16.56 -8.65 12.74
C ASP A 50 -15.31 -8.12 11.99
N LEU A 51 -14.18 -8.14 12.68
CA LEU A 51 -12.96 -7.56 12.13
C LEU A 51 -12.40 -8.33 10.91
N GLU A 52 -12.59 -9.66 10.88
CA GLU A 52 -12.17 -10.49 9.74
C GLU A 52 -12.98 -10.17 8.49
N SER A 53 -14.29 -10.01 8.66
CA SER A 53 -15.19 -9.54 7.60
C SER A 53 -14.84 -8.12 7.13
N ALA A 54 -14.46 -7.22 8.07
CA ALA A 54 -14.00 -5.87 7.72
C ALA A 54 -12.74 -5.91 6.85
N TYR A 55 -11.75 -6.73 7.19
CA TYR A 55 -10.55 -6.90 6.35
C TYR A 55 -10.88 -7.48 4.98
N THR A 56 -11.81 -8.41 4.89
CA THR A 56 -12.13 -9.07 3.62
C THR A 56 -12.89 -8.15 2.67
N GLN A 57 -13.80 -7.33 3.21
CA GLN A 57 -14.75 -6.57 2.41
C GLN A 57 -14.35 -5.11 2.21
N PHE A 58 -13.65 -4.50 3.18
CA PHE A 58 -13.50 -3.04 3.22
C PHE A 58 -12.06 -2.55 3.32
N LEU A 59 -11.06 -3.43 3.39
CA LEU A 59 -9.66 -3.02 3.42
C LEU A 59 -9.34 -2.12 2.22
N GLY A 60 -8.79 -0.93 2.47
CA GLY A 60 -8.44 0.05 1.43
C GLY A 60 -9.63 0.73 0.74
N ARG A 61 -10.88 0.49 1.18
CA ARG A 61 -12.05 1.14 0.58
C ARG A 61 -12.33 2.52 1.20
N SER A 62 -12.81 3.43 0.36
CA SER A 62 -13.25 4.76 0.82
C SER A 62 -14.55 4.69 1.62
N GLY A 63 -14.80 5.71 2.46
CA GLY A 63 -16.05 5.85 3.20
C GLY A 63 -17.28 5.84 2.28
N VAL A 64 -17.18 6.45 1.10
CA VAL A 64 -18.25 6.44 0.08
C VAL A 64 -18.56 5.01 -0.37
N ALA A 65 -17.55 4.22 -0.71
CA ALA A 65 -17.74 2.84 -1.14
C ALA A 65 -18.36 1.95 -0.02
N ILE A 66 -18.12 2.28 1.24
CA ILE A 66 -18.73 1.60 2.39
C ILE A 66 -20.21 1.97 2.49
N VAL A 67 -20.55 3.26 2.38
CA VAL A 67 -21.94 3.74 2.38
C VAL A 67 -22.74 3.11 1.22
N ASP A 68 -22.16 3.09 0.01
CA ASP A 68 -22.79 2.50 -1.18
C ASP A 68 -23.04 1.00 -1.00
N HIS A 69 -22.08 0.28 -0.39
CA HIS A 69 -22.25 -1.14 -0.08
C HIS A 69 -23.47 -1.40 0.81
N TYR A 70 -23.60 -0.67 1.92
CA TYR A 70 -24.74 -0.85 2.84
C TYR A 70 -26.05 -0.37 2.23
N THR A 71 -26.03 0.71 1.43
CA THR A 71 -27.20 1.16 0.67
C THR A 71 -27.66 0.09 -0.30
N GLY A 72 -26.75 -0.58 -1.01
CA GLY A 72 -27.07 -1.71 -1.89
C GLY A 72 -27.68 -2.91 -1.17
N LEU A 73 -27.41 -3.06 0.13
CA LEU A 73 -28.03 -4.07 1.01
C LEU A 73 -29.36 -3.59 1.62
N GLY A 74 -29.89 -2.44 1.21
CA GLY A 74 -31.13 -1.84 1.75
C GLY A 74 -30.96 -1.25 3.16
N ARG A 75 -29.71 -0.94 3.57
CA ARG A 75 -29.40 -0.36 4.87
C ARG A 75 -28.79 1.02 4.70
N SER A 76 -29.46 2.04 5.20
CA SER A 76 -28.99 3.42 5.11
C SER A 76 -28.05 3.73 6.27
N LEU A 77 -26.86 4.21 5.96
CA LEU A 77 -25.94 4.85 6.90
C LEU A 77 -26.15 6.37 6.84
N PRO A 78 -25.80 7.12 7.91
CA PRO A 78 -25.87 8.58 7.91
C PRO A 78 -25.11 9.21 6.73
N ALA A 79 -25.57 10.36 6.26
CA ALA A 79 -24.94 11.07 5.14
C ALA A 79 -23.50 11.51 5.46
N ASP A 80 -23.19 11.74 6.73
CA ASP A 80 -21.90 12.14 7.27
C ASP A 80 -21.02 10.97 7.75
N PHE A 81 -21.48 9.72 7.59
CA PHE A 81 -20.77 8.53 8.02
C PHE A 81 -19.30 8.50 7.53
N GLY A 82 -19.05 8.88 6.28
CA GLY A 82 -17.72 8.96 5.71
C GLY A 82 -16.82 9.96 6.46
N ALA A 83 -17.37 11.13 6.81
CA ALA A 83 -16.65 12.15 7.58
C ALA A 83 -16.39 11.71 9.02
N GLU A 84 -17.37 11.08 9.67
CA GLU A 84 -17.21 10.49 11.01
C GLU A 84 -16.13 9.42 11.04
N LEU A 85 -16.10 8.55 10.03
CA LEU A 85 -15.09 7.51 9.90
C LEU A 85 -13.68 8.11 9.75
N GLN A 86 -13.52 9.13 8.90
CA GLN A 86 -12.24 9.81 8.74
C GLN A 86 -11.79 10.49 10.04
N ALA A 87 -12.70 11.12 10.78
CA ALA A 87 -12.39 11.72 12.08
C ALA A 87 -11.96 10.66 13.10
N ALA A 88 -12.65 9.52 13.17
CA ALA A 88 -12.32 8.40 14.05
C ALA A 88 -10.93 7.82 13.70
N ILE A 89 -10.64 7.59 12.42
CA ILE A 89 -9.35 7.10 11.93
C ILE A 89 -8.25 8.10 12.30
N ARG A 90 -8.43 9.39 12.01
CA ARG A 90 -7.45 10.45 12.35
C ARG A 90 -7.15 10.47 13.85
N GLY A 91 -8.17 10.37 14.71
CA GLY A 91 -8.00 10.28 16.15
C GLY A 91 -7.25 9.02 16.59
N SER A 92 -7.52 7.88 15.97
CA SER A 92 -6.81 6.62 16.22
C SER A 92 -5.35 6.71 15.78
N PHE A 93 -5.09 7.25 14.60
CA PHE A 93 -3.73 7.46 14.07
C PHE A 93 -2.89 8.37 14.97
N ALA A 94 -3.45 9.49 15.43
CA ALA A 94 -2.75 10.38 16.36
C ALA A 94 -2.22 9.68 17.61
N ARG A 95 -2.94 8.66 18.09
CA ARG A 95 -2.59 7.91 19.32
C ARG A 95 -1.72 6.68 19.06
N SER A 96 -1.97 5.98 17.98
CA SER A 96 -1.53 4.57 17.85
C SER A 96 -0.80 4.23 16.57
N LEU A 97 -0.86 5.09 15.52
CA LEU A 97 -0.19 4.78 14.25
C LEU A 97 1.32 4.64 14.45
N ARG A 98 1.89 3.65 13.80
CA ARG A 98 3.34 3.40 13.79
C ARG A 98 3.82 3.23 12.36
N ALA A 99 5.08 3.59 12.13
CA ALA A 99 5.79 3.21 10.92
C ALA A 99 5.99 1.69 10.89
N ILE A 100 6.00 1.13 9.70
CA ILE A 100 6.41 -0.28 9.51
C ILE A 100 7.84 -0.46 10.03
N PRO A 101 8.13 -1.55 10.77
CA PRO A 101 9.44 -1.78 11.33
C PRO A 101 10.57 -1.70 10.29
N ASN A 102 11.63 -0.97 10.61
CA ASN A 102 12.82 -0.73 9.79
C ASN A 102 12.61 0.07 8.49
N VAL A 103 11.41 0.58 8.21
CA VAL A 103 11.17 1.39 6.99
C VAL A 103 12.02 2.67 6.99
N GLU A 104 12.15 3.36 8.12
CA GLU A 104 12.99 4.56 8.21
C GLU A 104 14.47 4.24 7.94
N THR A 105 14.97 3.16 8.51
CA THR A 105 16.36 2.70 8.28
C THR A 105 16.58 2.37 6.81
N LEU A 106 15.63 1.66 6.19
CA LEU A 106 15.65 1.39 4.75
C LEU A 106 15.72 2.69 3.94
N LEU A 107 14.77 3.61 4.15
CA LEU A 107 14.68 4.85 3.38
C LEU A 107 15.93 5.72 3.48
N ARG A 108 16.53 5.83 4.68
CA ARG A 108 17.79 6.57 4.91
C ARG A 108 19.00 5.90 4.26
N GLY A 109 18.97 4.59 4.10
CA GLY A 109 20.04 3.80 3.46
C GLY A 109 19.87 3.63 1.96
N LEU A 110 18.72 4.01 1.38
CA LEU A 110 18.48 3.86 -0.05
C LEU A 110 19.32 4.87 -0.85
N ASP A 111 20.13 4.33 -1.74
CA ASP A 111 20.94 5.11 -2.69
C ASP A 111 20.25 5.22 -4.06
N ILE A 112 18.92 5.26 -4.08
CA ILE A 112 18.05 5.45 -5.24
C ILE A 112 17.01 6.50 -4.87
N THR A 113 16.58 7.30 -5.86
CA THR A 113 15.47 8.23 -5.68
C THR A 113 14.21 7.46 -5.31
N TYR A 114 13.44 7.97 -4.34
CA TYR A 114 12.18 7.36 -3.95
C TYR A 114 11.09 8.41 -3.68
N CYS A 115 9.85 7.98 -3.76
CA CYS A 115 8.67 8.77 -3.44
C CYS A 115 7.57 7.90 -2.82
N VAL A 116 6.51 8.53 -2.35
CA VAL A 116 5.28 7.85 -1.92
C VAL A 116 4.13 8.16 -2.87
N ALA A 117 3.32 7.13 -3.21
CA ALA A 117 2.13 7.25 -4.04
C ALA A 117 0.99 6.41 -3.45
N SER A 118 -0.03 7.07 -2.90
CA SER A 118 -1.11 6.45 -2.13
C SER A 118 -2.49 6.75 -2.71
N SER A 119 -3.42 5.83 -2.51
CA SER A 119 -4.86 6.02 -2.78
C SER A 119 -5.54 6.98 -1.79
N SER A 120 -4.90 7.31 -0.69
CA SER A 120 -5.37 8.27 0.30
C SER A 120 -5.25 9.70 -0.22
N ASP A 121 -6.08 10.61 0.31
CA ASP A 121 -5.96 12.05 0.06
C ASP A 121 -4.64 12.62 0.64
N LEU A 122 -4.23 13.76 0.11
CA LEU A 122 -2.94 14.36 0.47
C LEU A 122 -2.84 14.72 1.96
N GLU A 123 -3.94 15.20 2.57
CA GLU A 123 -3.97 15.57 3.98
C GLU A 123 -3.74 14.34 4.88
N ARG A 124 -4.38 13.22 4.56
CA ARG A 124 -4.21 11.96 5.29
C ARG A 124 -2.78 11.43 5.17
N ILE A 125 -2.19 11.45 3.97
CA ILE A 125 -0.80 11.02 3.75
C ILE A 125 0.15 11.89 4.58
N ASP A 126 0.05 13.21 4.45
CA ASP A 126 0.91 14.17 5.15
C ASP A 126 0.82 14.00 6.67
N PHE A 127 -0.40 13.91 7.20
CA PHE A 127 -0.66 13.68 8.61
C PHE A 127 -0.06 12.33 9.09
N SER A 128 -0.27 11.26 8.35
CA SER A 128 0.21 9.93 8.72
C SER A 128 1.75 9.85 8.73
N LEU A 129 2.39 10.44 7.72
CA LEU A 129 3.85 10.53 7.67
C LEU A 129 4.40 11.44 8.78
N ALA A 130 3.69 12.51 9.15
CA ALA A 130 4.09 13.38 10.25
C ALA A 130 4.02 12.65 11.60
N VAL A 131 2.91 11.97 11.89
CA VAL A 131 2.71 11.21 13.14
C VAL A 131 3.76 10.10 13.30
N THR A 132 4.18 9.47 12.20
CA THR A 132 5.17 8.39 12.20
C THR A 132 6.62 8.86 12.06
N GLY A 133 6.86 10.18 11.94
CA GLY A 133 8.21 10.75 11.80
C GLY A 133 8.83 10.61 10.41
N LEU A 134 8.09 10.10 9.43
CA LEU A 134 8.60 9.85 8.08
C LEU A 134 8.50 11.05 7.14
N ARG A 135 7.69 12.08 7.48
CA ARG A 135 7.35 13.19 6.57
C ARG A 135 8.57 13.88 5.95
N GLY A 136 9.61 14.15 6.75
CA GLY A 136 10.83 14.80 6.26
C GLY A 136 11.61 14.00 5.21
N LEU A 137 11.39 12.69 5.12
CA LEU A 137 12.00 11.83 4.11
C LEU A 137 11.32 11.94 2.73
N PHE A 138 10.10 12.51 2.67
CA PHE A 138 9.28 12.59 1.46
C PHE A 138 8.96 14.03 1.03
N GLU A 139 9.69 15.02 1.52
CA GLU A 139 9.44 16.42 1.16
C GLU A 139 9.49 16.63 -0.34
N GLY A 140 8.40 17.17 -0.94
CA GLY A 140 8.24 17.35 -2.38
C GLY A 140 8.07 16.06 -3.20
N ARG A 141 7.88 14.91 -2.54
CA ARG A 141 7.82 13.57 -3.17
C ARG A 141 6.61 12.76 -2.71
N ILE A 142 5.47 13.43 -2.48
CA ILE A 142 4.20 12.82 -2.07
C ILE A 142 3.21 12.95 -3.22
N PHE A 143 2.62 11.82 -3.62
CA PHE A 143 1.61 11.73 -4.67
C PHE A 143 0.35 11.06 -4.12
N SER A 144 -0.79 11.69 -4.37
CA SER A 144 -2.12 11.27 -3.92
C SER A 144 -3.00 10.92 -5.12
N ALA A 145 -3.97 10.04 -4.92
CA ALA A 145 -4.99 9.76 -5.92
C ALA A 145 -5.78 11.01 -6.36
N ASP A 146 -5.85 12.05 -5.52
CA ASP A 146 -6.49 13.32 -5.88
C ASP A 146 -5.78 14.08 -7.02
N MET A 147 -4.56 13.69 -7.36
CA MET A 147 -3.75 14.32 -8.41
C MET A 147 -3.98 13.73 -9.79
N VAL A 148 -4.82 12.69 -9.91
CA VAL A 148 -5.03 11.94 -11.14
C VAL A 148 -6.51 11.68 -11.41
N PRO A 149 -6.91 11.46 -12.69
CA PRO A 149 -8.30 11.17 -13.03
C PRO A 149 -8.80 9.84 -12.46
N GLU A 150 -7.95 8.79 -12.48
CA GLU A 150 -8.31 7.46 -12.01
C GLU A 150 -7.28 6.94 -11.01
N GLY A 151 -7.78 6.49 -9.83
CA GLY A 151 -6.95 5.83 -8.81
C GLY A 151 -6.70 4.35 -9.12
N LYS A 152 -5.88 3.69 -8.27
CA LYS A 152 -5.63 2.25 -8.34
C LYS A 152 -6.96 1.47 -8.43
N PRO A 153 -7.14 0.51 -9.34
CA PRO A 153 -6.09 -0.22 -10.10
C PRO A 153 -5.68 0.42 -11.44
N ALA A 154 -6.15 1.63 -11.80
CA ALA A 154 -5.67 2.33 -12.97
C ALA A 154 -4.18 2.74 -12.79
N PRO A 155 -3.40 2.82 -13.87
CA PRO A 155 -1.95 3.10 -13.80
C PRO A 155 -1.61 4.55 -13.49
N ASP A 156 -2.59 5.46 -13.55
CA ASP A 156 -2.43 6.90 -13.61
C ASP A 156 -1.57 7.45 -12.47
N LEU A 157 -1.82 7.00 -11.23
CA LEU A 157 -1.10 7.48 -10.06
C LEU A 157 0.40 7.17 -10.13
N PHE A 158 0.75 5.96 -10.53
CA PHE A 158 2.15 5.55 -10.62
C PHE A 158 2.85 6.19 -11.84
N LEU A 159 2.15 6.32 -12.97
CA LEU A 159 2.66 7.03 -14.14
C LEU A 159 2.88 8.52 -13.82
N HIS A 160 1.94 9.14 -13.11
CA HIS A 160 2.07 10.53 -12.66
C HIS A 160 3.28 10.70 -11.73
N ALA A 161 3.44 9.84 -10.72
CA ALA A 161 4.56 9.87 -9.79
C ALA A 161 5.90 9.70 -10.52
N ALA A 162 6.02 8.71 -11.41
CA ALA A 162 7.24 8.48 -12.19
C ALA A 162 7.59 9.67 -13.08
N ALA A 163 6.61 10.24 -13.79
CA ALA A 163 6.81 11.42 -14.63
C ALA A 163 7.28 12.63 -13.81
N ARG A 164 6.66 12.88 -12.65
CA ARG A 164 7.05 13.98 -11.75
C ARG A 164 8.44 13.80 -11.14
N MET A 165 8.87 12.55 -10.96
CA MET A 165 10.20 12.20 -10.47
C MET A 165 11.26 12.06 -11.59
N GLY A 166 10.86 12.24 -12.85
CA GLY A 166 11.77 12.16 -14.01
C GLY A 166 12.24 10.75 -14.34
N ALA A 167 11.49 9.72 -13.91
CA ALA A 167 11.82 8.31 -14.13
C ALA A 167 10.95 7.68 -15.21
N ARG A 168 11.50 6.69 -15.92
CA ARG A 168 10.74 5.89 -16.89
C ARG A 168 10.06 4.71 -16.18
N PRO A 169 8.84 4.31 -16.59
CA PRO A 169 8.13 3.17 -16.00
C PRO A 169 8.97 1.89 -15.94
N GLU A 170 9.70 1.56 -17.02
CA GLU A 170 10.49 0.33 -17.12
C GLU A 170 11.69 0.31 -16.14
N ARG A 171 12.05 1.49 -15.61
CA ARG A 171 13.12 1.66 -14.61
C ARG A 171 12.58 2.09 -13.24
N THR A 172 11.30 1.82 -13.00
CA THR A 172 10.62 2.12 -11.74
C THR A 172 10.21 0.83 -11.05
N LEU A 173 10.52 0.75 -9.76
CA LEU A 173 10.05 -0.30 -8.86
C LEU A 173 8.93 0.26 -7.97
N VAL A 174 7.83 -0.46 -7.85
CA VAL A 174 6.74 -0.16 -6.92
C VAL A 174 6.78 -1.15 -5.76
N ILE A 175 6.60 -0.66 -4.54
CA ILE A 175 6.41 -1.48 -3.33
C ILE A 175 4.96 -1.31 -2.88
N GLU A 176 4.23 -2.41 -2.84
CA GLU A 176 2.77 -2.42 -2.68
C GLU A 176 2.30 -3.59 -1.82
N ASP A 177 1.23 -3.38 -1.05
CA ASP A 177 0.62 -4.42 -0.24
C ASP A 177 -0.80 -4.82 -0.69
N SER A 178 -1.35 -4.14 -1.70
CA SER A 178 -2.72 -4.37 -2.17
C SER A 178 -2.79 -4.98 -3.56
N VAL A 179 -3.86 -5.75 -3.82
CA VAL A 179 -4.14 -6.31 -5.16
C VAL A 179 -4.31 -5.20 -6.20
N SER A 180 -5.06 -4.14 -5.84
CA SER A 180 -5.32 -3.02 -6.75
C SER A 180 -4.04 -2.25 -7.09
N GLY A 181 -3.15 -2.05 -6.13
CA GLY A 181 -1.89 -1.38 -6.38
C GLY A 181 -0.91 -2.21 -7.19
N VAL A 182 -0.83 -3.53 -6.94
CA VAL A 182 -0.06 -4.44 -7.81
C VAL A 182 -0.56 -4.38 -9.25
N GLN A 183 -1.88 -4.43 -9.46
CA GLN A 183 -2.47 -4.32 -10.79
C GLN A 183 -2.17 -2.97 -11.46
N ALA A 184 -2.26 -1.87 -10.69
CA ALA A 184 -1.92 -0.53 -11.18
C ALA A 184 -0.45 -0.42 -11.63
N ALA A 185 0.49 -0.97 -10.85
CA ALA A 185 1.90 -0.98 -11.19
C ALA A 185 2.18 -1.81 -12.46
N LYS A 186 1.54 -2.97 -12.58
CA LYS A 186 1.65 -3.80 -13.80
C LYS A 186 1.06 -3.11 -15.02
N ALA A 187 -0.11 -2.47 -14.87
CA ALA A 187 -0.72 -1.67 -15.94
C ALA A 187 0.14 -0.47 -16.34
N ALA A 188 0.90 0.10 -15.41
CA ALA A 188 1.87 1.17 -15.68
C ALA A 188 3.16 0.67 -16.36
N GLY A 189 3.34 -0.63 -16.56
CA GLY A 189 4.57 -1.21 -17.13
C GLY A 189 5.76 -1.21 -16.15
N MET A 190 5.49 -1.11 -14.85
CA MET A 190 6.51 -1.08 -13.80
C MET A 190 6.76 -2.46 -13.19
N ARG A 191 7.94 -2.64 -12.58
CA ARG A 191 8.19 -3.77 -11.68
C ARG A 191 7.48 -3.50 -10.36
N VAL A 192 6.94 -4.57 -9.76
CA VAL A 192 6.25 -4.46 -8.48
C VAL A 192 6.65 -5.57 -7.52
N TRP A 193 7.08 -5.20 -6.33
CA TRP A 193 7.30 -6.13 -5.23
C TRP A 193 6.18 -5.97 -4.20
N GLY A 194 5.52 -7.09 -3.92
CA GLY A 194 4.49 -7.16 -2.91
C GLY A 194 5.09 -7.16 -1.51
N PHE A 195 4.56 -6.35 -0.61
CA PHE A 195 4.94 -6.31 0.78
C PHE A 195 3.82 -6.88 1.67
N ILE A 196 4.17 -7.83 2.53
CA ILE A 196 3.21 -8.51 3.42
C ILE A 196 3.57 -8.38 4.92
N GLY A 197 4.41 -7.41 5.27
CA GLY A 197 4.82 -7.16 6.66
C GLY A 197 3.84 -6.30 7.46
N GLY A 198 2.81 -5.75 6.84
CA GLY A 198 1.72 -5.05 7.53
C GLY A 198 0.92 -5.99 8.43
N SER A 199 0.46 -5.50 9.59
CA SER A 199 -0.19 -6.33 10.62
C SER A 199 -1.51 -6.97 10.14
N HIS A 200 -2.17 -6.41 9.13
CA HIS A 200 -3.37 -6.95 8.50
C HIS A 200 -3.14 -8.28 7.75
N TYR A 201 -1.89 -8.62 7.43
CA TYR A 201 -1.56 -9.89 6.79
C TYR A 201 -1.44 -11.08 7.75
N ARG A 202 -1.49 -10.86 9.07
CA ARG A 202 -1.44 -11.95 10.08
C ARG A 202 -2.57 -12.97 9.92
N PHE A 203 -3.68 -12.57 9.29
CA PHE A 203 -4.90 -13.39 9.20
C PHE A 203 -5.22 -13.83 7.76
N ARG A 204 -4.32 -13.59 6.79
CA ARG A 204 -4.59 -13.89 5.39
C ARG A 204 -3.31 -14.27 4.65
N ASN A 205 -3.45 -15.12 3.64
CA ASN A 205 -2.30 -15.51 2.80
C ASN A 205 -1.95 -14.41 1.80
N GLY A 206 -1.27 -13.37 2.28
CA GLY A 206 -0.87 -12.22 1.46
C GLY A 206 0.03 -12.59 0.29
N ARG A 207 0.95 -13.55 0.49
CA ARG A 207 1.85 -13.99 -0.58
C ARG A 207 1.08 -14.53 -1.78
N ALA A 208 0.14 -15.43 -1.56
CA ALA A 208 -0.66 -16.00 -2.65
C ALA A 208 -1.50 -14.92 -3.35
N LEU A 209 -2.08 -13.97 -2.58
CA LEU A 209 -2.89 -12.88 -3.13
C LEU A 209 -2.07 -11.96 -4.04
N LEU A 210 -0.91 -11.47 -3.58
CA LEU A 210 -0.10 -10.53 -4.33
C LEU A 210 0.59 -11.19 -5.53
N MET A 211 1.03 -12.43 -5.40
CA MET A 211 1.56 -13.20 -6.52
C MET A 211 0.50 -13.43 -7.61
N ALA A 212 -0.73 -13.79 -7.21
CA ALA A 212 -1.85 -13.95 -8.16
C ALA A 212 -2.24 -12.62 -8.84
N ALA A 213 -2.03 -11.47 -8.16
CA ALA A 213 -2.23 -10.15 -8.74
C ALA A 213 -1.13 -9.74 -9.75
N GLY A 214 0.00 -10.46 -9.79
CA GLY A 214 1.08 -10.23 -10.73
C GLY A 214 2.34 -9.61 -10.11
N SER A 215 2.51 -9.64 -8.77
CA SER A 215 3.77 -9.20 -8.15
C SER A 215 4.94 -9.99 -8.70
N ASP A 216 6.04 -9.30 -9.01
CA ASP A 216 7.27 -9.93 -9.48
C ASP A 216 8.01 -10.62 -8.33
N ARG A 217 7.79 -10.17 -7.09
CA ARG A 217 8.34 -10.71 -5.84
C ARG A 217 7.41 -10.37 -4.68
N VAL A 218 7.45 -11.16 -3.59
CA VAL A 218 6.77 -10.84 -2.32
C VAL A 218 7.74 -11.01 -1.16
N PHE A 219 7.82 -10.01 -0.28
CA PHE A 219 8.67 -10.02 0.90
C PHE A 219 7.90 -9.52 2.15
N GLU A 220 8.43 -9.83 3.34
CA GLU A 220 7.70 -9.60 4.60
C GLU A 220 8.37 -8.55 5.50
N ARG A 221 9.70 -8.38 5.44
CA ARG A 221 10.40 -7.46 6.33
C ARG A 221 11.18 -6.45 5.52
N MET A 222 11.14 -5.17 5.91
CA MET A 222 11.90 -4.11 5.22
C MET A 222 13.41 -4.34 5.20
N VAL A 223 13.94 -5.11 6.15
CA VAL A 223 15.36 -5.52 6.15
C VAL A 223 15.69 -6.50 5.02
N ASP A 224 14.70 -7.18 4.45
CA ASP A 224 14.89 -8.11 3.34
C ASP A 224 14.81 -7.41 1.97
N PHE A 225 14.56 -6.10 1.97
CA PHE A 225 14.55 -5.30 0.75
C PHE A 225 15.94 -5.31 0.08
N GLY A 226 15.99 -5.71 -1.18
CA GLY A 226 17.24 -5.79 -1.94
C GLY A 226 18.17 -6.95 -1.54
N GLN A 227 17.74 -7.87 -0.66
CA GLN A 227 18.46 -9.13 -0.43
C GLN A 227 18.03 -10.14 -1.49
N GLU A 228 18.99 -10.90 -2.02
CA GLU A 228 18.65 -12.07 -2.83
C GLU A 228 17.85 -13.04 -1.98
N SER A 229 16.63 -13.39 -2.43
CA SER A 229 15.89 -14.45 -1.76
C SER A 229 16.57 -15.77 -2.06
N ALA A 230 17.10 -16.43 -1.04
CA ALA A 230 17.65 -17.78 -1.13
C ALA A 230 16.58 -18.84 -1.51
N ASP A 231 15.32 -18.43 -1.64
CA ASP A 231 14.16 -19.30 -1.87
C ASP A 231 13.46 -19.05 -3.22
N TRP A 232 14.21 -18.97 -4.30
CA TRP A 232 13.62 -19.32 -5.58
C TRP A 232 13.68 -20.84 -5.69
N GLY A 233 12.66 -21.48 -5.11
CA GLY A 233 12.52 -22.91 -5.10
C GLY A 233 12.78 -23.46 -6.50
N HIS A 234 13.74 -24.34 -6.59
CA HIS A 234 13.79 -25.40 -7.56
C HIS A 234 12.50 -26.24 -7.43
N ASP A 235 11.38 -25.75 -7.95
CA ASP A 235 10.35 -26.64 -8.40
C ASP A 235 10.87 -27.30 -9.66
N SER A 236 11.61 -28.37 -9.40
CA SER A 236 11.96 -29.38 -10.35
C SER A 236 10.67 -29.84 -11.01
N ILE A 237 10.45 -29.38 -12.24
CA ILE A 237 9.58 -30.07 -13.17
C ILE A 237 10.24 -31.43 -13.38
N GLN A 238 9.85 -32.43 -12.61
CA GLN A 238 10.05 -33.80 -12.93
C GLN A 238 8.78 -34.34 -13.57
N ARG A 239 8.89 -34.50 -14.90
CA ARG A 239 8.17 -35.39 -15.82
C ARG A 239 6.67 -35.20 -15.99
#